data_f9ba767fa31aae6193eeea320dea73eb
#
_entry.id   f9ba767fa31aae6193eeea320dea73eb
#
_cell.length_a   1.000
_cell.length_b   1.000
_cell.length_c   1.000
_cell.angle_alpha   90.00
_cell.angle_beta   90.00
_cell.angle_gamma   90.00
#
_symmetry.space_group_name_H-M   'P 1'
#
loop_
_entity.id
_entity.type
_entity.pdbx_description
1 polymer ?
#
loop_
_entity_poly.entity_id
_entity_poly.type
_entity_poly.pdbx_seq_one_letter_code
_entity_poly.pdbx_strand_id
1 'polypeptide(L)'
;MTEIVSTVHDALRAAPPEVLVSLAIAALLVLGAVIAALRLGARGERGSMLRRALGSMRAPIIAAGLAFAASAAAPILELEPETRSALAVTARVLGVLSIGWAVAAAGDMILRRLTERAERRALNDLQSRARATKLNILRRIWIVVAGFLALGAALISIPSARDLGVSLFASAGVLGIVVGVAAQPVLSNLVAGLQLAFTQPMRIDDAVYVEGEWGWIEEIGLFHVVVRIWDLR
;
A
#
# COMPACT_ATOMS: atom_id res chain seq x y z
N MET A 1 39.36 -13.62 13.28
CA MET A 1 38.48 -12.43 13.35
C MET A 1 39.14 -11.18 12.78
N THR A 2 40.44 -10.97 13.01
CA THR A 2 41.24 -9.88 12.43
C THR A 2 41.42 -9.97 10.91
N GLU A 3 41.55 -11.16 10.37
CA GLU A 3 41.71 -11.40 8.93
C GLU A 3 40.42 -11.06 8.10
N ILE A 4 39.25 -11.34 8.66
CA ILE A 4 37.97 -10.99 8.02
C ILE A 4 37.79 -9.46 8.00
N VAL A 5 38.19 -8.78 9.06
CA VAL A 5 38.06 -7.31 9.17
C VAL A 5 39.01 -6.61 8.18
N SER A 6 40.26 -7.12 7.99
CA SER A 6 41.17 -6.55 7.00
C SER A 6 40.68 -6.76 5.57
N THR A 7 40.19 -7.96 5.25
CA THR A 7 39.66 -8.27 3.92
C THR A 7 38.44 -7.40 3.55
N VAL A 8 37.54 -7.18 4.51
CA VAL A 8 36.36 -6.27 4.31
C VAL A 8 36.80 -4.82 4.15
N HIS A 9 37.82 -4.39 4.89
CA HIS A 9 38.34 -3.03 4.81
C HIS A 9 39.00 -2.73 3.45
N ASP A 10 39.80 -3.68 2.95
CA ASP A 10 40.47 -3.56 1.66
C ASP A 10 39.44 -3.65 0.48
N ALA A 11 38.47 -4.52 0.59
CA ALA A 11 37.35 -4.61 -0.37
C ALA A 11 36.52 -3.32 -0.42
N LEU A 12 36.28 -2.68 0.73
CA LEU A 12 35.55 -1.40 0.78
C LEU A 12 36.38 -0.25 0.17
N ARG A 13 37.71 -0.25 0.33
CA ARG A 13 38.57 0.77 -0.29
C ARG A 13 38.69 0.62 -1.81
N ALA A 14 38.61 -0.59 -2.32
CA ALA A 14 38.67 -0.90 -3.74
C ALA A 14 37.28 -0.76 -4.44
N ALA A 15 36.20 -0.63 -3.67
CA ALA A 15 34.84 -0.59 -4.23
C ALA A 15 34.58 0.71 -5.00
N PRO A 16 33.92 0.65 -6.16
CA PRO A 16 33.51 1.84 -6.92
C PRO A 16 32.56 2.71 -6.08
N PRO A 17 32.59 4.06 -6.24
CA PRO A 17 31.82 4.98 -5.41
C PRO A 17 30.31 4.71 -5.41
N GLU A 18 29.75 4.19 -6.51
CA GLU A 18 28.33 3.82 -6.63
C GLU A 18 27.93 2.71 -5.67
N VAL A 19 28.83 1.76 -5.43
CA VAL A 19 28.61 0.65 -4.48
C VAL A 19 28.70 1.13 -3.05
N LEU A 20 29.64 2.04 -2.73
CA LEU A 20 29.75 2.65 -1.41
C LEU A 20 28.52 3.49 -1.07
N VAL A 21 27.99 4.24 -2.05
CA VAL A 21 26.76 5.03 -1.89
C VAL A 21 25.55 4.09 -1.67
N SER A 22 25.42 3.01 -2.44
CA SER A 22 24.32 2.06 -2.27
C SER A 22 24.34 1.35 -0.93
N LEU A 23 25.54 0.96 -0.44
CA LEU A 23 25.74 0.41 0.91
C LEU A 23 25.42 1.42 2.00
N ALA A 24 25.84 2.67 1.84
CA ALA A 24 25.53 3.73 2.79
C ALA A 24 24.02 4.00 2.87
N ILE A 25 23.33 4.04 1.73
CA ILE A 25 21.86 4.18 1.68
C ILE A 25 21.19 2.98 2.35
N ALA A 26 21.63 1.76 2.07
CA ALA A 26 21.12 0.56 2.72
C ALA A 26 21.30 0.60 4.24
N ALA A 27 22.49 0.96 4.70
CA ALA A 27 22.80 1.08 6.12
C ALA A 27 21.96 2.17 6.80
N LEU A 28 21.78 3.32 6.14
CA LEU A 28 20.91 4.41 6.62
C LEU A 28 19.44 4.00 6.70
N LEU A 29 18.94 3.26 5.73
CA LEU A 29 17.56 2.75 5.73
C LEU A 29 17.34 1.73 6.86
N VAL A 30 18.26 0.78 7.05
CA VAL A 30 18.22 -0.19 8.16
C VAL A 30 18.33 0.53 9.50
N LEU A 31 19.30 1.44 9.65
CA LEU A 31 19.49 2.21 10.87
C LEU A 31 18.28 3.11 11.17
N GLY A 32 17.73 3.79 10.16
CA GLY A 32 16.51 4.58 10.27
C GLY A 32 15.32 3.74 10.71
N ALA A 33 15.15 2.55 10.15
CA ALA A 33 14.09 1.61 10.54
C ALA A 33 14.29 1.12 12.00
N VAL A 34 15.53 0.80 12.40
CA VAL A 34 15.85 0.38 13.78
C VAL A 34 15.65 1.55 14.76
N ILE A 35 16.12 2.75 14.44
CA ILE A 35 15.94 3.94 15.29
C ILE A 35 14.45 4.31 15.41
N ALA A 36 13.70 4.27 14.31
CA ALA A 36 12.25 4.48 14.34
C ALA A 36 11.58 3.42 15.22
N ALA A 37 11.99 2.16 15.10
CA ALA A 37 11.50 1.07 15.92
C ALA A 37 11.79 1.25 17.41
N LEU A 38 12.99 1.74 17.76
CA LEU A 38 13.42 1.98 19.15
C LEU A 38 12.76 3.24 19.73
N ARG A 39 12.74 4.36 19.00
CA ARG A 39 12.17 5.63 19.47
C ARG A 39 10.65 5.56 19.67
N LEU A 40 9.95 4.82 18.82
CA LEU A 40 8.51 4.61 18.93
C LEU A 40 8.17 3.57 20.02
N GLY A 41 9.15 2.74 20.44
CA GLY A 41 9.06 1.86 21.60
C GLY A 41 9.15 2.57 22.96
N ALA A 42 9.80 3.75 23.00
CA ALA A 42 10.12 4.45 24.26
C ALA A 42 9.11 5.52 24.68
N ARG A 43 8.16 5.93 23.84
CA ARG A 43 7.16 6.97 24.16
C ARG A 43 5.80 6.37 24.54
N GLY A 44 5.50 6.52 25.82
CA GLY A 44 4.29 6.34 26.63
C GLY A 44 2.93 5.96 26.05
N GLU A 45 1.97 5.74 26.92
CA GLU A 45 0.66 5.07 26.81
C GLU A 45 -0.23 5.35 25.56
N ARG A 46 -0.05 6.46 24.86
CA ARG A 46 -0.66 6.69 23.53
C ARG A 46 -0.02 5.84 22.42
N GLY A 47 1.12 5.18 22.71
CA GLY A 47 1.91 4.37 21.79
C GLY A 47 1.45 2.94 21.56
N SER A 48 0.45 2.42 22.26
CA SER A 48 0.07 1.01 22.16
C SER A 48 -0.49 0.63 20.77
N MET A 49 -1.20 1.55 20.12
CA MET A 49 -1.75 1.35 18.77
C MET A 49 -0.69 1.51 17.67
N LEU A 50 0.14 2.55 17.80
CA LEU A 50 1.25 2.81 16.87
C LEU A 50 2.33 1.73 17.00
N ARG A 51 2.56 1.21 18.20
CA ARG A 51 3.48 0.10 18.50
C ARG A 51 3.04 -1.20 17.82
N ARG A 52 1.75 -1.56 17.85
CA ARG A 52 1.21 -2.73 17.14
C ARG A 52 1.28 -2.56 15.62
N ALA A 53 1.00 -1.36 15.13
CA ALA A 53 1.08 -1.01 13.73
C ALA A 53 2.51 -1.08 13.17
N LEU A 54 3.46 -0.49 13.88
CA LEU A 54 4.88 -0.54 13.52
C LEU A 54 5.50 -1.92 13.82
N GLY A 55 4.94 -2.67 14.76
CA GLY A 55 5.33 -4.06 15.01
C GLY A 55 5.14 -4.96 13.80
N SER A 56 4.03 -4.81 13.07
CA SER A 56 3.76 -5.58 11.85
C SER A 56 4.60 -5.14 10.65
N MET A 57 5.09 -3.90 10.62
CA MET A 57 5.90 -3.37 9.52
C MET A 57 7.42 -3.51 9.77
N ARG A 58 7.85 -3.81 11.00
CA ARG A 58 9.28 -3.98 11.32
C ARG A 58 9.92 -5.10 10.52
N ALA A 59 9.28 -6.26 10.50
CA ALA A 59 9.81 -7.43 9.82
C ALA A 59 9.99 -7.20 8.31
N PRO A 60 9.00 -6.72 7.53
CA PRO A 60 9.19 -6.47 6.11
C PRO A 60 10.18 -5.34 5.81
N ILE A 61 10.26 -4.29 6.63
CA ILE A 61 11.22 -3.19 6.44
C ILE A 61 12.66 -3.67 6.69
N ILE A 62 12.89 -4.44 7.76
CA ILE A 62 14.20 -5.03 8.05
C ILE A 62 14.60 -6.02 6.96
N ALA A 63 13.67 -6.88 6.52
CA ALA A 63 13.93 -7.84 5.45
C ALA A 63 14.25 -7.14 4.11
N ALA A 64 13.55 -6.07 3.76
CA ALA A 64 13.84 -5.27 2.58
C ALA A 64 15.21 -4.60 2.67
N GLY A 65 15.55 -4.03 3.83
CA GLY A 65 16.87 -3.42 4.07
C GLY A 65 18.02 -4.44 3.98
N LEU A 66 17.85 -5.63 4.57
CA LEU A 66 18.83 -6.70 4.49
C LEU A 66 18.99 -7.24 3.05
N ALA A 67 17.90 -7.42 2.33
CA ALA A 67 17.92 -7.84 0.94
C ALA A 67 18.62 -6.79 0.05
N PHE A 68 18.36 -5.50 0.27
CA PHE A 68 19.05 -4.42 -0.42
C PHE A 68 20.54 -4.38 -0.08
N ALA A 69 20.92 -4.51 1.19
CA ALA A 69 22.30 -4.57 1.63
C ALA A 69 23.03 -5.77 1.01
N ALA A 70 22.40 -6.94 0.96
CA ALA A 70 22.96 -8.13 0.33
C ALA A 70 23.17 -7.94 -1.17
N SER A 71 22.22 -7.29 -1.88
CA SER A 71 22.36 -7.01 -3.31
C SER A 71 23.48 -5.99 -3.60
N ALA A 72 23.66 -5.01 -2.73
CA ALA A 72 24.71 -4.00 -2.83
C ALA A 72 26.09 -4.57 -2.49
N ALA A 73 26.17 -5.55 -1.58
CA ALA A 73 27.41 -6.22 -1.21
C ALA A 73 27.88 -7.27 -2.24
N ALA A 74 26.96 -7.84 -3.02
CA ALA A 74 27.26 -8.89 -3.99
C ALA A 74 28.42 -8.55 -4.98
N PRO A 75 28.58 -7.32 -5.50
CA PRO A 75 29.69 -6.97 -6.38
C PRO A 75 31.03 -6.83 -5.64
N ILE A 76 31.04 -6.62 -4.30
CA ILE A 76 32.25 -6.44 -3.50
C ILE A 76 32.84 -7.78 -3.07
N LEU A 77 31.99 -8.78 -2.91
CA LEU A 77 32.41 -10.13 -2.56
C LEU A 77 33.05 -10.78 -3.79
N GLU A 78 34.29 -11.23 -3.66
CA GLU A 78 35.02 -12.00 -4.68
C GLU A 78 34.42 -13.42 -4.80
N LEU A 79 33.17 -13.50 -5.20
CA LEU A 79 32.45 -14.76 -5.39
C LEU A 79 32.55 -15.19 -6.86
N GLU A 80 32.48 -16.49 -7.07
CA GLU A 80 32.34 -17.03 -8.42
C GLU A 80 31.12 -16.45 -9.15
N PRO A 81 31.18 -16.26 -10.47
CA PRO A 81 30.14 -15.60 -11.26
C PRO A 81 28.75 -16.19 -11.04
N GLU A 82 28.64 -17.53 -10.88
CA GLU A 82 27.38 -18.22 -10.65
C GLU A 82 26.80 -17.90 -9.27
N THR A 83 27.60 -17.98 -8.22
CA THR A 83 27.17 -17.69 -6.85
C THR A 83 26.82 -16.23 -6.66
N ARG A 84 27.54 -15.32 -7.31
CA ARG A 84 27.27 -13.89 -7.32
C ARG A 84 25.92 -13.59 -8.01
N SER A 85 25.65 -14.20 -9.16
CA SER A 85 24.39 -14.02 -9.89
C SER A 85 23.19 -14.56 -9.09
N ALA A 86 23.34 -15.76 -8.49
CA ALA A 86 22.33 -16.36 -7.64
C ALA A 86 22.01 -15.51 -6.41
N LEU A 87 23.06 -14.97 -5.74
CA LEU A 87 22.90 -14.08 -4.59
C LEU A 87 22.16 -12.79 -4.98
N ALA A 88 22.53 -12.18 -6.10
CA ALA A 88 21.90 -10.96 -6.59
C ALA A 88 20.44 -11.16 -6.98
N VAL A 89 20.08 -12.29 -7.60
CA VAL A 89 18.69 -12.64 -7.93
C VAL A 89 17.89 -12.88 -6.64
N THR A 90 18.42 -13.69 -5.73
CA THR A 90 17.76 -14.01 -4.45
C THR A 90 17.51 -12.74 -3.63
N ALA A 91 18.50 -11.87 -3.51
CA ALA A 91 18.38 -10.60 -2.80
C ALA A 91 17.32 -9.70 -3.44
N ARG A 92 17.27 -9.61 -4.77
CA ARG A 92 16.22 -8.85 -5.48
C ARG A 92 14.83 -9.40 -5.22
N VAL A 93 14.64 -10.71 -5.33
CA VAL A 93 13.35 -11.38 -5.08
C VAL A 93 12.87 -11.14 -3.65
N LEU A 94 13.76 -11.35 -2.66
CA LEU A 94 13.44 -11.10 -1.25
C LEU A 94 13.14 -9.62 -0.98
N GLY A 95 13.86 -8.71 -1.62
CA GLY A 95 13.61 -7.26 -1.54
C GLY A 95 12.22 -6.89 -2.07
N VAL A 96 11.87 -7.38 -3.26
CA VAL A 96 10.56 -7.14 -3.88
C VAL A 96 9.43 -7.73 -3.05
N LEU A 97 9.56 -8.96 -2.58
CA LEU A 97 8.57 -9.60 -1.71
C LEU A 97 8.42 -8.86 -0.38
N SER A 98 9.51 -8.37 0.20
CA SER A 98 9.49 -7.59 1.44
C SER A 98 8.78 -6.25 1.26
N ILE A 99 8.99 -5.57 0.13
CA ILE A 99 8.28 -4.34 -0.22
C ILE A 99 6.79 -4.64 -0.43
N GLY A 100 6.45 -5.68 -1.18
CA GLY A 100 5.08 -6.13 -1.37
C GLY A 100 4.38 -6.45 -0.04
N TRP A 101 5.07 -7.15 0.86
CA TRP A 101 4.58 -7.42 2.21
C TRP A 101 4.37 -6.13 3.01
N ALA A 102 5.31 -5.17 2.94
CA ALA A 102 5.17 -3.87 3.61
C ALA A 102 3.95 -3.10 3.11
N VAL A 103 3.71 -3.09 1.79
CA VAL A 103 2.54 -2.45 1.17
C VAL A 103 1.24 -3.15 1.61
N ALA A 104 1.20 -4.48 1.58
CA ALA A 104 0.06 -5.26 2.06
C ALA A 104 -0.24 -4.99 3.54
N ALA A 105 0.79 -5.00 4.39
CA ALA A 105 0.68 -4.73 5.82
C ALA A 105 0.24 -3.30 6.12
N ALA A 106 0.70 -2.30 5.36
CA ALA A 106 0.30 -0.91 5.50
C ALA A 106 -1.20 -0.72 5.22
N GLY A 107 -1.69 -1.25 4.12
CA GLY A 107 -3.11 -1.19 3.78
C GLY A 107 -4.00 -1.99 4.76
N ASP A 108 -3.56 -3.19 5.14
CA ASP A 108 -4.25 -4.00 6.17
C ASP A 108 -4.36 -3.24 7.49
N MET A 109 -3.30 -2.56 7.91
CA MET A 109 -3.29 -1.75 9.11
C MET A 109 -4.29 -0.58 9.04
N ILE A 110 -4.32 0.15 7.91
CA ILE A 110 -5.24 1.28 7.72
C ILE A 110 -6.68 0.78 7.76
N LEU A 111 -6.99 -0.28 7.01
CA LEU A 111 -8.33 -0.84 6.92
C LEU A 111 -8.80 -1.42 8.25
N ARG A 112 -7.94 -2.11 9.00
CA ARG A 112 -8.25 -2.58 10.38
C ARG A 112 -8.62 -1.42 11.30
N ARG A 113 -7.87 -0.32 11.27
CA ARG A 113 -8.17 0.86 12.09
C ARG A 113 -9.53 1.47 11.76
N LEU A 114 -9.86 1.53 10.47
CA LEU A 114 -11.17 2.01 10.04
C LEU A 114 -12.30 1.07 10.48
N THR A 115 -12.06 -0.25 10.40
CA THR A 115 -13.02 -1.26 10.86
C THR A 115 -13.23 -1.19 12.38
N GLU A 116 -12.16 -1.14 13.17
CA GLU A 116 -12.25 -1.01 14.64
C GLU A 116 -12.99 0.26 15.08
N ARG A 117 -12.80 1.37 14.37
CA ARG A 117 -13.55 2.62 14.62
C ARG A 117 -15.03 2.46 14.28
N ALA A 118 -15.34 1.79 13.18
CA ALA A 118 -16.71 1.51 12.79
C ALA A 118 -17.39 0.56 13.79
N GLU A 119 -16.71 -0.49 14.24
CA GLU A 119 -17.22 -1.45 15.24
C GLU A 119 -17.49 -0.82 16.60
N ARG A 120 -16.59 0.06 17.08
CA ARG A 120 -16.81 0.79 18.36
C ARG A 120 -18.04 1.68 18.33
N ARG A 121 -18.41 2.22 17.17
CA ARG A 121 -19.64 2.98 16.96
C ARG A 121 -20.86 2.08 16.73
N ALA A 122 -20.65 0.85 16.31
CA ALA A 122 -21.69 -0.10 15.94
C ALA A 122 -22.47 -0.67 17.13
N LEU A 123 -22.01 -0.45 18.35
CA LEU A 123 -22.73 -0.92 19.55
C LEU A 123 -24.12 -0.30 19.68
N ASN A 124 -24.38 0.83 19.02
CA ASN A 124 -25.64 1.58 19.08
C ASN A 124 -26.34 1.80 17.73
N ASP A 125 -25.81 1.31 16.59
CA ASP A 125 -26.37 1.64 15.27
C ASP A 125 -26.17 0.54 14.22
N LEU A 126 -27.27 0.17 13.53
CA LEU A 126 -27.30 -0.83 12.46
C LEU A 126 -26.44 -0.40 11.24
N GLN A 127 -26.37 0.90 10.95
CA GLN A 127 -25.57 1.43 9.84
C GLN A 127 -24.05 1.18 10.06
N SER A 128 -23.59 1.21 11.27
CA SER A 128 -22.19 0.98 11.62
C SER A 128 -21.78 -0.48 11.39
N ARG A 129 -22.68 -1.44 11.56
CA ARG A 129 -22.44 -2.87 11.26
C ARG A 129 -22.23 -3.08 9.76
N ALA A 130 -23.05 -2.44 8.91
CA ALA A 130 -22.89 -2.52 7.47
C ALA A 130 -21.55 -1.91 6.99
N ARG A 131 -21.08 -0.83 7.63
CA ARG A 131 -19.77 -0.21 7.33
C ARG A 131 -18.61 -1.14 7.70
N ALA A 132 -18.67 -1.81 8.85
CA ALA A 132 -17.64 -2.75 9.27
C ALA A 132 -17.50 -3.93 8.28
N THR A 133 -18.64 -4.47 7.80
CA THR A 133 -18.64 -5.55 6.80
C THR A 133 -18.00 -5.10 5.48
N LYS A 134 -18.35 -3.90 4.98
CA LYS A 134 -17.77 -3.34 3.75
C LYS A 134 -16.24 -3.17 3.87
N LEU A 135 -15.77 -2.66 4.99
CA LEU A 135 -14.33 -2.48 5.25
C LEU A 135 -13.59 -3.82 5.33
N ASN A 136 -14.19 -4.85 5.93
CA ASN A 136 -13.61 -6.18 6.00
C ASN A 136 -13.49 -6.83 4.59
N ILE A 137 -14.49 -6.64 3.72
CA ILE A 137 -14.41 -7.10 2.34
C ILE A 137 -13.29 -6.36 1.60
N LEU A 138 -13.24 -5.04 1.71
CA LEU A 138 -12.20 -4.21 1.07
C LEU A 138 -10.79 -4.63 1.53
N ARG A 139 -10.63 -4.94 2.82
CA ARG A 139 -9.39 -5.45 3.39
C ARG A 139 -8.96 -6.78 2.76
N ARG A 140 -9.90 -7.72 2.57
CA ARG A 140 -9.59 -9.00 1.91
C ARG A 140 -9.16 -8.80 0.47
N ILE A 141 -9.88 -7.96 -0.27
CA ILE A 141 -9.51 -7.58 -1.66
C ILE A 141 -8.13 -6.96 -1.68
N TRP A 142 -7.83 -6.02 -0.78
CA TRP A 142 -6.51 -5.38 -0.69
C TRP A 142 -5.37 -6.39 -0.52
N ILE A 143 -5.50 -7.33 0.41
CA ILE A 143 -4.47 -8.35 0.67
C ILE A 143 -4.24 -9.23 -0.56
N VAL A 144 -5.32 -9.65 -1.23
CA VAL A 144 -5.24 -10.48 -2.44
C VAL A 144 -4.55 -9.72 -3.57
N VAL A 145 -4.96 -8.48 -3.83
CA VAL A 145 -4.38 -7.63 -4.90
C VAL A 145 -2.90 -7.34 -4.60
N ALA A 146 -2.57 -6.94 -3.38
CA ALA A 146 -1.19 -6.65 -2.99
C ALA A 146 -0.30 -7.89 -3.09
N GLY A 147 -0.79 -9.06 -2.65
CA GLY A 147 -0.09 -10.33 -2.77
C GLY A 147 0.13 -10.74 -4.23
N PHE A 148 -0.88 -10.58 -5.08
CA PHE A 148 -0.77 -10.88 -6.51
C PHE A 148 0.26 -9.98 -7.21
N LEU A 149 0.24 -8.67 -6.91
CA LEU A 149 1.20 -7.73 -7.47
C LEU A 149 2.63 -8.01 -6.97
N ALA A 150 2.79 -8.35 -5.70
CA ALA A 150 4.09 -8.72 -5.12
C ALA A 150 4.65 -9.99 -5.77
N LEU A 151 3.80 -11.00 -5.99
CA LEU A 151 4.18 -12.24 -6.67
C LEU A 151 4.62 -11.98 -8.12
N GLY A 152 3.82 -11.23 -8.88
CA GLY A 152 4.16 -10.86 -10.26
C GLY A 152 5.48 -10.10 -10.35
N ALA A 153 5.71 -9.12 -9.47
CA ALA A 153 6.95 -8.37 -9.40
C ALA A 153 8.15 -9.25 -9.00
N ALA A 154 7.96 -10.21 -8.10
CA ALA A 154 9.00 -11.16 -7.73
C ALA A 154 9.37 -12.07 -8.92
N LEU A 155 8.40 -12.56 -9.68
CA LEU A 155 8.64 -13.38 -10.88
C LEU A 155 9.43 -12.61 -11.95
N ILE A 156 9.14 -11.32 -12.16
CA ILE A 156 9.89 -10.46 -13.09
C ILE A 156 11.37 -10.34 -12.66
N SER A 157 11.65 -10.43 -11.36
CA SER A 157 13.01 -10.35 -10.84
C SER A 157 13.86 -11.60 -11.11
N ILE A 158 13.23 -12.72 -11.48
CA ILE A 158 13.88 -13.99 -11.80
C ILE A 158 14.02 -14.08 -13.32
N PRO A 159 15.25 -14.15 -13.90
CA PRO A 159 15.44 -14.18 -15.37
C PRO A 159 14.66 -15.28 -16.08
N SER A 160 14.64 -16.50 -15.53
CA SER A 160 13.93 -17.66 -16.11
C SER A 160 12.41 -17.62 -15.96
N ALA A 161 11.86 -16.78 -15.08
CA ALA A 161 10.43 -16.65 -14.81
C ALA A 161 9.86 -15.28 -15.22
N ARG A 162 10.67 -14.43 -15.82
CA ARG A 162 10.31 -13.05 -16.17
C ARG A 162 9.06 -12.98 -17.06
N ASP A 163 8.97 -13.83 -18.05
CA ASP A 163 7.86 -13.85 -19.00
C ASP A 163 6.54 -14.21 -18.31
N LEU A 164 6.59 -15.11 -17.31
CA LEU A 164 5.41 -15.41 -16.48
C LEU A 164 4.96 -14.18 -15.67
N GLY A 165 5.91 -13.44 -15.08
CA GLY A 165 5.59 -12.22 -14.36
C GLY A 165 4.99 -11.15 -15.27
N VAL A 166 5.54 -10.94 -16.46
CA VAL A 166 5.00 -10.00 -17.46
C VAL A 166 3.60 -10.43 -17.90
N SER A 167 3.37 -11.72 -18.17
CA SER A 167 2.07 -12.26 -18.53
C SER A 167 1.02 -12.07 -17.43
N LEU A 168 1.41 -12.24 -16.15
CA LEU A 168 0.52 -11.95 -15.01
C LEU A 168 0.10 -10.48 -14.99
N PHE A 169 1.04 -9.55 -15.18
CA PHE A 169 0.69 -8.11 -15.22
C PHE A 169 -0.15 -7.74 -16.43
N ALA A 170 0.13 -8.34 -17.60
CA ALA A 170 -0.70 -8.14 -18.79
C ALA A 170 -2.15 -8.61 -18.54
N SER A 171 -2.32 -9.79 -17.94
CA SER A 171 -3.64 -10.32 -17.58
C SER A 171 -4.34 -9.44 -16.53
N ALA A 172 -3.61 -8.95 -15.53
CA ALA A 172 -4.13 -8.01 -14.55
C ALA A 172 -4.56 -6.68 -15.20
N GLY A 173 -3.82 -6.22 -16.21
CA GLY A 173 -4.17 -5.04 -16.99
C GLY A 173 -5.50 -5.19 -17.72
N VAL A 174 -5.71 -6.32 -18.38
CA VAL A 174 -6.99 -6.65 -19.05
C VAL A 174 -8.13 -6.72 -18.03
N LEU A 175 -7.93 -7.41 -16.90
CA LEU A 175 -8.91 -7.44 -15.82
C LEU A 175 -9.20 -6.03 -15.28
N GLY A 176 -8.18 -5.18 -15.16
CA GLY A 176 -8.33 -3.78 -14.75
C GLY A 176 -9.22 -2.99 -15.68
N ILE A 177 -9.10 -3.19 -17.00
CA ILE A 177 -9.98 -2.55 -18.00
C ILE A 177 -11.43 -3.03 -17.82
N VAL A 178 -11.64 -4.34 -17.68
CA VAL A 178 -12.98 -4.91 -17.47
C VAL A 178 -13.63 -4.35 -16.21
N VAL A 179 -12.89 -4.33 -15.10
CA VAL A 179 -13.37 -3.77 -13.82
C VAL A 179 -13.60 -2.26 -13.96
N GLY A 180 -12.72 -1.54 -14.66
CA GLY A 180 -12.85 -0.10 -14.91
C GLY A 180 -14.12 0.24 -15.68
N VAL A 181 -14.43 -0.49 -16.75
CA VAL A 181 -15.67 -0.33 -17.51
C VAL A 181 -16.90 -0.66 -16.65
N ALA A 182 -16.83 -1.74 -15.87
CA ALA A 182 -17.93 -2.08 -14.96
C ALA A 182 -18.14 -1.04 -13.85
N ALA A 183 -17.08 -0.35 -13.42
CA ALA A 183 -17.13 0.71 -12.41
C ALA A 183 -17.45 2.10 -13.00
N GLN A 184 -17.51 2.25 -14.31
CA GLN A 184 -17.73 3.54 -15.00
C GLN A 184 -18.94 4.32 -14.46
N PRO A 185 -20.14 3.71 -14.22
CA PRO A 185 -21.30 4.46 -13.72
C PRO A 185 -21.04 5.05 -12.31
N VAL A 186 -20.34 4.30 -11.46
CA VAL A 186 -20.00 4.74 -10.10
C VAL A 186 -19.02 5.91 -10.14
N LEU A 187 -17.99 5.82 -10.98
CA LEU A 187 -17.00 6.88 -11.18
C LEU A 187 -17.65 8.14 -11.79
N SER A 188 -18.56 7.97 -12.76
CA SER A 188 -19.30 9.08 -13.37
C SER A 188 -20.12 9.84 -12.33
N ASN A 189 -20.87 9.14 -11.48
CA ASN A 189 -21.64 9.75 -10.40
C ASN A 189 -20.76 10.45 -9.38
N LEU A 190 -19.59 9.86 -9.04
CA LEU A 190 -18.63 10.48 -8.14
C LEU A 190 -18.09 11.80 -8.71
N VAL A 191 -17.71 11.81 -9.99
CA VAL A 191 -17.21 13.01 -10.67
C VAL A 191 -18.30 14.08 -10.76
N ALA A 192 -19.55 13.68 -11.09
CA ALA A 192 -20.70 14.60 -11.12
C ALA A 192 -20.96 15.22 -9.74
N GLY A 193 -20.99 14.43 -8.67
CA GLY A 193 -21.16 14.92 -7.30
C GLY A 193 -20.03 15.88 -6.88
N LEU A 194 -18.80 15.55 -7.24
CA LEU A 194 -17.65 16.43 -6.98
C LEU A 194 -17.76 17.74 -7.76
N GLN A 195 -18.16 17.69 -9.03
CA GLN A 195 -18.40 18.87 -9.86
C GLN A 195 -19.50 19.76 -9.27
N LEU A 196 -20.62 19.18 -8.84
CA LEU A 196 -21.70 19.93 -8.16
C LEU A 196 -21.18 20.64 -6.90
N ALA A 197 -20.34 19.98 -6.10
CA ALA A 197 -19.77 20.55 -4.89
C ALA A 197 -18.85 21.76 -5.18
N PHE A 198 -18.09 21.72 -6.29
CA PHE A 198 -17.18 22.81 -6.66
C PHE A 198 -17.85 23.95 -7.39
N THR A 199 -18.73 23.67 -8.33
CA THR A 199 -19.38 24.70 -9.18
C THR A 199 -20.66 25.26 -8.55
N GLN A 200 -21.26 24.56 -7.58
CA GLN A 200 -22.47 24.94 -6.87
C GLN A 200 -23.60 25.49 -7.79
N PRO A 201 -23.92 24.79 -8.88
CA PRO A 201 -25.01 25.22 -9.76
C PRO A 201 -26.37 25.06 -9.11
N MET A 202 -26.48 24.26 -8.05
CA MET A 202 -27.63 24.03 -7.20
C MET A 202 -27.24 24.17 -5.74
N ARG A 203 -28.12 24.74 -4.93
CA ARG A 203 -27.93 24.94 -3.49
C ARG A 203 -29.03 24.25 -2.69
N ILE A 204 -28.74 24.00 -1.43
CA ILE A 204 -29.75 23.55 -0.48
C ILE A 204 -30.84 24.63 -0.42
N ASP A 205 -32.10 24.23 -0.35
CA ASP A 205 -33.33 25.05 -0.39
C ASP A 205 -33.67 25.63 -1.78
N ASP A 206 -32.92 25.33 -2.85
CA ASP A 206 -33.35 25.71 -4.19
C ASP A 206 -34.60 24.93 -4.61
N ALA A 207 -35.52 25.64 -5.23
CA ALA A 207 -36.72 25.05 -5.79
C ALA A 207 -36.39 24.38 -7.13
N VAL A 208 -36.75 23.11 -7.28
CA VAL A 208 -36.47 22.31 -8.46
C VAL A 208 -37.76 21.62 -8.95
N TYR A 209 -37.79 21.36 -10.26
CA TYR A 209 -38.86 20.61 -10.87
C TYR A 209 -38.31 19.29 -11.42
N VAL A 210 -38.66 18.17 -10.80
CA VAL A 210 -38.11 16.84 -11.11
C VAL A 210 -39.26 15.87 -11.32
N GLU A 211 -39.23 15.10 -12.42
CA GLU A 211 -40.20 14.07 -12.75
C GLU A 211 -41.68 14.53 -12.74
N GLY A 212 -41.92 15.81 -13.02
CA GLY A 212 -43.27 16.38 -13.05
C GLY A 212 -43.76 16.98 -11.73
N GLU A 213 -42.92 16.94 -10.68
CA GLU A 213 -43.25 17.44 -9.35
C GLU A 213 -42.33 18.58 -8.92
N TRP A 214 -42.88 19.52 -8.14
CA TRP A 214 -42.09 20.58 -7.52
C TRP A 214 -41.53 20.13 -6.19
N GLY A 215 -40.28 20.51 -5.90
CA GLY A 215 -39.64 20.19 -4.66
C GLY A 215 -38.50 21.16 -4.32
N TRP A 216 -37.89 20.96 -3.18
CA TRP A 216 -36.73 21.71 -2.69
C TRP A 216 -35.61 20.76 -2.41
N ILE A 217 -34.38 21.18 -2.72
CA ILE A 217 -33.16 20.41 -2.45
C ILE A 217 -32.94 20.39 -0.93
N GLU A 218 -32.98 19.20 -0.32
CA GLU A 218 -32.76 19.00 1.11
C GLU A 218 -31.31 18.61 1.42
N GLU A 219 -30.71 17.75 0.60
CA GLU A 219 -29.33 17.31 0.77
C GLU A 219 -28.68 17.06 -0.59
N ILE A 220 -27.42 17.52 -0.73
CA ILE A 220 -26.57 17.23 -1.87
C ILE A 220 -25.51 16.23 -1.44
N GLY A 221 -25.73 14.97 -1.71
CA GLY A 221 -24.79 13.89 -1.46
C GLY A 221 -23.79 13.70 -2.61
N LEU A 222 -22.81 12.82 -2.39
CA LEU A 222 -21.77 12.53 -3.38
C LEU A 222 -22.28 11.74 -4.59
N PHE A 223 -23.37 10.97 -4.42
CA PHE A 223 -23.93 10.07 -5.43
C PHE A 223 -25.41 10.34 -5.71
N HIS A 224 -26.06 11.16 -4.94
CA HIS A 224 -27.49 11.46 -5.06
C HIS A 224 -27.78 12.84 -4.46
N VAL A 225 -28.86 13.42 -4.92
CA VAL A 225 -29.45 14.62 -4.34
C VAL A 225 -30.81 14.23 -3.76
N VAL A 226 -31.06 14.63 -2.52
CA VAL A 226 -32.34 14.42 -1.86
C VAL A 226 -33.21 15.65 -2.14
N VAL A 227 -34.39 15.41 -2.74
CA VAL A 227 -35.37 16.46 -3.03
C VAL A 227 -36.62 16.17 -2.21
N ARG A 228 -37.01 17.13 -1.40
CA ARG A 228 -38.27 17.07 -0.67
C ARG A 228 -39.38 17.64 -1.54
N ILE A 229 -40.32 16.79 -1.90
CA ILE A 229 -41.48 17.17 -2.73
C ILE A 229 -42.48 17.96 -1.88
N TRP A 230 -43.33 18.75 -2.52
CA TRP A 230 -44.33 19.62 -1.88
C TRP A 230 -45.26 18.89 -0.90
N ASP A 231 -45.48 17.60 -1.07
CA ASP A 231 -46.30 16.74 -0.20
C ASP A 231 -45.48 16.05 0.92
N LEU A 232 -44.25 16.52 1.18
CA LEU A 232 -43.36 16.00 2.21
C LEU A 232 -42.83 14.58 1.98
N ARG A 233 -42.86 14.06 0.75
CA ARG A 233 -42.16 12.84 0.35
C ARG A 233 -40.76 13.11 -0.09
#